data_caee977a9939311586e1eaaabff09dc3
#
_entry.id   caee977a9939311586e1eaaabff09dc3
#
_cell.length_a   1.000
_cell.length_b   1.000
_cell.length_c   1.000
_cell.angle_alpha   90.00
_cell.angle_beta   90.00
_cell.angle_gamma   90.00
#
_symmetry.space_group_name_H-M   'P 1'
#
loop_
_entity.id
_entity.type
_entity.pdbx_description
1 polymer ?
#
loop_
_entity_poly.entity_id
_entity_poly.type
_entity_poly.pdbx_seq_one_letter_code
_entity_poly.pdbx_strand_id
1 'polypeptide(L)'
;MKKIFTPFALLPLSLVGLLGNNIAVAQTEQVKTTKQTLNLPAPNLDASKNRFSKVIGWPEGKTPVAPAGFTVTKFAGNIKSPRNIYVLPNGDVLAVLSNSERSTKEQIANVISGKAKSEQGGESANAIILYRDSNKDGKPDLQSLFLSGLNQPYGILVIGNTLYVANTDGVVTYPYKTGATKITGKGKKIAALPAGGYNNHWTRNLIANEDNSKIYISVGSGSNVGENGMENEVKRANILEINPDGSGEIIFAAGLRNPVGMAWAPGTKKLWTAVNERDKLGDDLVPDYVTSVKKGGFYGWPYAYFGQHEDPRMAGKRPDLVKATLVPDIAVGSHTASLGLAFYNGKKFPAKYQGGMFIGQHGSWNRSELSGYKVAFVPFKNGEQAGPMEDFLTGFIADLEKAEVYGRPVGVAEMKDGSLLVADDVSNTIWRVAAK
;
A
#
# COMPACT_ATOMS: atom_id res chain seq x y z
N MET A 1 70.24 66.80 -29.16
CA MET A 1 70.61 65.38 -29.22
C MET A 1 69.40 64.54 -28.97
N LYS A 2 68.84 63.97 -29.99
CA LYS A 2 67.59 63.20 -29.97
C LYS A 2 67.95 61.74 -29.83
N LYS A 3 67.38 61.03 -28.83
CA LYS A 3 67.37 59.56 -28.76
C LYS A 3 65.98 59.07 -29.15
N ILE A 4 65.97 58.23 -30.16
CA ILE A 4 64.83 57.53 -30.73
C ILE A 4 64.59 56.29 -29.87
N PHE A 5 63.39 56.11 -29.37
CA PHE A 5 62.92 54.84 -28.79
C PHE A 5 61.84 54.21 -29.69
N THR A 6 62.09 53.01 -30.11
CA THR A 6 61.13 52.14 -30.81
C THR A 6 60.25 51.44 -29.84
N PRO A 7 58.92 51.27 -30.09
CA PRO A 7 58.06 50.52 -29.18
C PRO A 7 58.00 49.06 -29.60
N PHE A 8 58.14 48.18 -28.62
CA PHE A 8 57.85 46.73 -28.68
C PHE A 8 56.37 46.51 -28.72
N ALA A 9 55.90 45.76 -29.71
CA ALA A 9 54.52 45.27 -29.83
C ALA A 9 54.33 44.05 -28.92
N LEU A 10 53.37 44.18 -27.99
CA LEU A 10 52.88 43.07 -27.19
C LEU A 10 51.69 42.41 -27.94
N LEU A 11 51.81 41.13 -28.29
CA LEU A 11 50.70 40.30 -28.71
C LEU A 11 49.83 39.94 -27.48
N PRO A 12 48.49 39.92 -27.63
CA PRO A 12 47.63 39.41 -26.56
C PRO A 12 47.61 37.87 -26.62
N LEU A 13 47.92 37.21 -25.51
CA LEU A 13 47.66 35.81 -25.26
C LEU A 13 46.15 35.63 -25.06
N SER A 14 45.48 34.97 -26.00
CA SER A 14 44.10 34.54 -25.82
C SER A 14 44.03 33.34 -24.88
N LEU A 15 43.53 33.55 -23.66
CA LEU A 15 43.18 32.53 -22.71
C LEU A 15 41.89 31.85 -23.17
N VAL A 16 42.01 30.67 -23.80
CA VAL A 16 40.85 29.81 -24.07
C VAL A 16 40.47 29.15 -22.76
N GLY A 17 39.42 29.70 -22.13
CA GLY A 17 38.79 29.10 -20.97
C GLY A 17 38.09 27.79 -21.40
N LEU A 18 38.63 26.66 -21.03
CA LEU A 18 37.91 25.40 -21.02
C LEU A 18 36.78 25.48 -19.98
N LEU A 19 35.56 25.73 -20.44
CA LEU A 19 34.36 25.47 -19.69
C LEU A 19 34.19 23.95 -19.57
N GLY A 20 34.75 23.39 -18.52
CA GLY A 20 34.48 22.03 -18.13
C GLY A 20 33.02 21.95 -17.72
N ASN A 21 32.16 21.35 -18.56
CA ASN A 21 30.84 20.91 -18.18
C ASN A 21 31.03 19.83 -17.10
N ASN A 22 30.94 20.23 -15.83
CA ASN A 22 30.73 19.31 -14.74
C ASN A 22 29.32 18.73 -14.90
N ILE A 23 29.20 17.62 -15.63
CA ILE A 23 28.02 16.77 -15.54
C ILE A 23 28.09 16.21 -14.13
N ALA A 24 27.28 16.75 -13.24
CA ALA A 24 27.06 16.15 -11.94
C ALA A 24 26.47 14.76 -12.18
N VAL A 25 27.30 13.74 -12.08
CA VAL A 25 26.85 12.34 -12.03
C VAL A 25 26.02 12.25 -10.76
N ALA A 26 24.72 12.01 -10.93
CA ALA A 26 23.82 11.80 -9.80
C ALA A 26 24.41 10.68 -8.93
N GLN A 27 24.80 11.00 -7.72
CA GLN A 27 25.34 10.02 -6.78
C GLN A 27 24.24 9.05 -6.41
N THR A 28 24.47 7.76 -6.63
CA THR A 28 23.62 6.70 -6.12
C THR A 28 24.17 6.23 -4.78
N GLU A 29 23.31 6.09 -3.77
CA GLU A 29 23.69 5.58 -2.48
C GLU A 29 23.27 4.12 -2.31
N GLN A 30 24.19 3.26 -1.86
CA GLN A 30 23.91 1.84 -1.63
C GLN A 30 23.29 1.65 -0.25
N VAL A 31 22.10 1.03 -0.21
CA VAL A 31 21.44 0.62 1.02
C VAL A 31 21.36 -0.89 1.09
N LYS A 32 21.73 -1.43 2.22
CA LYS A 32 21.56 -2.87 2.50
C LYS A 32 20.39 -3.07 3.41
N THR A 33 19.39 -3.80 2.92
CA THR A 33 18.41 -4.49 3.78
C THR A 33 19.01 -5.81 4.28
N THR A 34 18.24 -6.60 5.01
CA THR A 34 18.69 -7.93 5.45
C THR A 34 19.06 -8.86 4.30
N LYS A 35 18.46 -8.70 3.12
CA LYS A 35 18.59 -9.61 1.98
C LYS A 35 18.83 -8.92 0.62
N GLN A 36 18.76 -7.60 0.56
CA GLN A 36 18.88 -6.84 -0.69
C GLN A 36 19.95 -5.76 -0.55
N THR A 37 20.64 -5.47 -1.65
CA THR A 37 21.42 -4.25 -1.80
C THR A 37 20.71 -3.37 -2.83
N LEU A 38 20.33 -2.17 -2.46
CA LEU A 38 19.65 -1.20 -3.31
C LEU A 38 20.58 -0.07 -3.66
N ASN A 39 20.49 0.39 -4.89
CA ASN A 39 21.13 1.63 -5.33
C ASN A 39 20.05 2.70 -5.40
N LEU A 40 19.97 3.55 -4.37
CA LEU A 40 19.01 4.65 -4.33
C LEU A 40 19.58 5.85 -5.08
N PRO A 41 18.88 6.43 -6.06
CA PRO A 41 19.31 7.66 -6.71
C PRO A 41 19.22 8.85 -5.74
N ALA A 42 19.89 9.95 -6.09
CA ALA A 42 19.69 11.20 -5.35
C ALA A 42 18.23 11.69 -5.50
N PRO A 43 17.66 12.32 -4.47
CA PRO A 43 16.32 12.92 -4.55
C PRO A 43 16.24 13.97 -5.65
N ASN A 44 15.20 13.89 -6.46
CA ASN A 44 14.91 14.88 -7.50
C ASN A 44 13.53 15.52 -7.24
N LEU A 45 13.55 16.73 -6.69
CA LEU A 45 12.33 17.47 -6.34
C LEU A 45 11.60 18.03 -7.57
N ASP A 46 12.30 18.24 -8.69
CA ASP A 46 11.78 18.91 -9.88
C ASP A 46 11.29 17.92 -10.95
N ALA A 47 11.74 16.68 -10.92
CA ALA A 47 11.50 15.69 -11.99
C ALA A 47 10.32 14.75 -11.73
N SER A 48 9.54 14.95 -10.68
CA SER A 48 8.39 14.08 -10.42
C SER A 48 7.30 14.27 -11.49
N LYS A 49 7.13 13.25 -12.31
CA LYS A 49 6.07 13.22 -13.32
C LYS A 49 4.82 12.55 -12.75
N ASN A 50 3.66 13.05 -13.16
CA ASN A 50 2.38 12.42 -12.87
C ASN A 50 1.89 11.74 -14.15
N ARG A 51 1.68 10.44 -14.07
CA ARG A 51 1.05 9.67 -15.14
C ARG A 51 -0.09 8.84 -14.55
N PHE A 52 -1.28 9.40 -14.66
CA PHE A 52 -2.49 8.70 -14.21
C PHE A 52 -2.91 7.67 -15.23
N SER A 53 -3.20 6.45 -14.76
CA SER A 53 -3.76 5.41 -15.62
C SER A 53 -5.20 5.76 -16.02
N LYS A 54 -5.62 5.23 -17.17
CA LYS A 54 -7.00 5.27 -17.64
C LYS A 54 -7.61 3.89 -17.49
N VAL A 55 -8.59 3.76 -16.62
CA VAL A 55 -9.33 2.50 -16.43
C VAL A 55 -10.26 2.29 -17.60
N ILE A 56 -10.08 1.17 -18.31
CA ILE A 56 -10.94 0.78 -19.46
C ILE A 56 -11.79 -0.45 -19.14
N GLY A 57 -11.57 -1.10 -17.98
CA GLY A 57 -12.28 -2.30 -17.55
C GLY A 57 -11.85 -3.57 -18.32
N TRP A 58 -12.23 -4.71 -17.77
CA TRP A 58 -11.90 -6.01 -18.36
C TRP A 58 -12.84 -6.34 -19.53
N PRO A 59 -12.31 -6.65 -20.73
CA PRO A 59 -13.12 -7.20 -21.81
C PRO A 59 -13.80 -8.51 -21.40
N GLU A 60 -14.92 -8.82 -22.03
CA GLU A 60 -15.60 -10.09 -21.81
C GLU A 60 -14.66 -11.28 -22.03
N GLY A 61 -14.71 -12.26 -21.15
CA GLY A 61 -13.86 -13.45 -21.19
C GLY A 61 -12.39 -13.22 -20.81
N LYS A 62 -11.93 -11.97 -20.63
CA LYS A 62 -10.56 -11.69 -20.23
C LYS A 62 -10.41 -11.67 -18.70
N THR A 63 -9.33 -12.27 -18.22
CA THR A 63 -8.98 -12.33 -16.79
C THR A 63 -7.53 -11.92 -16.58
N PRO A 64 -7.14 -11.57 -15.35
CA PRO A 64 -5.72 -11.50 -14.99
C PRO A 64 -5.00 -12.80 -15.30
N VAL A 65 -3.68 -12.70 -15.46
CA VAL A 65 -2.81 -13.83 -15.84
C VAL A 65 -2.02 -14.30 -14.62
N ALA A 66 -2.21 -15.55 -14.24
CA ALA A 66 -1.43 -16.23 -13.20
C ALA A 66 -0.38 -17.16 -13.83
N PRO A 67 0.63 -17.63 -13.07
CA PRO A 67 1.61 -18.61 -13.55
C PRO A 67 0.96 -19.92 -14.03
N ALA A 68 1.71 -20.69 -14.82
CA ALA A 68 1.27 -22.03 -15.24
C ALA A 68 0.91 -22.89 -14.01
N GLY A 69 -0.16 -23.69 -14.14
CA GLY A 69 -0.71 -24.51 -13.03
C GLY A 69 -1.78 -23.82 -12.20
N PHE A 70 -2.16 -22.58 -12.54
CA PHE A 70 -3.28 -21.88 -11.90
C PHE A 70 -4.42 -21.59 -12.90
N THR A 71 -5.60 -21.40 -12.34
CA THR A 71 -6.77 -20.84 -13.03
C THR A 71 -7.16 -19.53 -12.36
N VAL A 72 -7.63 -18.57 -13.17
CA VAL A 72 -8.19 -17.30 -12.68
C VAL A 72 -9.64 -17.22 -13.11
N THR A 73 -10.53 -17.00 -12.17
CA THR A 73 -11.97 -16.87 -12.41
C THR A 73 -12.52 -15.64 -11.68
N LYS A 74 -13.64 -15.11 -12.16
CA LYS A 74 -14.38 -14.08 -11.46
C LYS A 74 -15.12 -14.72 -10.27
N PHE A 75 -14.80 -14.33 -9.05
CA PHE A 75 -15.51 -14.74 -7.83
C PHE A 75 -16.78 -13.91 -7.65
N ALA A 76 -16.66 -12.56 -7.75
CA ALA A 76 -17.78 -11.64 -7.66
C ALA A 76 -17.56 -10.46 -8.61
N GLY A 77 -18.60 -9.85 -9.10
CA GLY A 77 -18.56 -8.69 -9.98
C GLY A 77 -19.70 -7.72 -9.71
N ASN A 78 -19.66 -6.55 -10.38
CA ASN A 78 -20.66 -5.48 -10.24
C ASN A 78 -20.83 -4.99 -8.79
N ILE A 79 -19.74 -4.94 -8.05
CA ILE A 79 -19.67 -4.47 -6.66
C ILE A 79 -18.86 -3.19 -6.58
N LYS A 80 -19.40 -2.15 -5.93
CA LYS A 80 -18.73 -0.85 -5.88
C LYS A 80 -17.42 -0.90 -5.10
N SER A 81 -16.29 -0.75 -5.79
CA SER A 81 -14.98 -0.50 -5.21
C SER A 81 -14.61 -1.44 -4.04
N PRO A 82 -14.46 -2.76 -4.29
CA PRO A 82 -14.01 -3.70 -3.26
C PRO A 82 -12.54 -3.39 -2.89
N ARG A 83 -12.33 -2.90 -1.67
CA ARG A 83 -10.99 -2.46 -1.21
C ARG A 83 -10.27 -3.50 -0.39
N ASN A 84 -11.01 -4.27 0.40
CA ASN A 84 -10.43 -5.30 1.25
C ASN A 84 -11.34 -6.53 1.29
N ILE A 85 -10.74 -7.67 1.61
CA ILE A 85 -11.42 -8.96 1.71
C ILE A 85 -11.06 -9.57 3.06
N TYR A 86 -12.05 -10.09 3.76
CA TYR A 86 -11.85 -10.84 4.98
C TYR A 86 -12.58 -12.18 4.91
N VAL A 87 -11.86 -13.28 5.09
CA VAL A 87 -12.44 -14.63 5.09
C VAL A 87 -12.77 -15.01 6.53
N LEU A 88 -14.06 -15.18 6.79
CA LEU A 88 -14.57 -15.56 8.11
C LEU A 88 -14.14 -16.99 8.50
N PRO A 89 -14.09 -17.32 9.80
CA PRO A 89 -13.71 -18.68 10.25
C PRO A 89 -14.57 -19.82 9.67
N ASN A 90 -15.83 -19.55 9.30
CA ASN A 90 -16.73 -20.50 8.67
C ASN A 90 -16.55 -20.60 7.14
N GLY A 91 -15.69 -19.77 6.53
CA GLY A 91 -15.41 -19.75 5.10
C GLY A 91 -16.20 -18.69 4.31
N ASP A 92 -17.18 -18.01 4.91
CA ASP A 92 -17.84 -16.87 4.28
C ASP A 92 -16.83 -15.77 3.98
N VAL A 93 -17.05 -15.03 2.90
CA VAL A 93 -16.18 -13.95 2.45
C VAL A 93 -16.85 -12.60 2.67
N LEU A 94 -16.20 -11.70 3.37
CA LEU A 94 -16.62 -10.31 3.51
C LEU A 94 -15.83 -9.44 2.53
N ALA A 95 -16.52 -8.75 1.63
CA ALA A 95 -15.95 -7.73 0.77
C ALA A 95 -16.25 -6.35 1.35
N VAL A 96 -15.20 -5.57 1.63
CA VAL A 96 -15.31 -4.22 2.14
C VAL A 96 -15.37 -3.24 0.97
N LEU A 97 -16.46 -2.50 0.88
CA LEU A 97 -16.74 -1.56 -0.20
C LEU A 97 -16.52 -0.14 0.29
N SER A 98 -15.45 0.47 -0.18
CA SER A 98 -15.10 1.83 0.21
C SER A 98 -14.26 2.52 -0.84
N ASN A 99 -14.32 3.85 -0.89
CA ASN A 99 -13.59 4.70 -1.82
C ASN A 99 -13.08 5.95 -1.10
N SER A 100 -12.16 6.68 -1.75
CA SER A 100 -11.73 7.99 -1.29
C SER A 100 -12.88 8.97 -1.41
N GLU A 101 -13.28 9.57 -0.30
CA GLU A 101 -14.23 10.68 -0.29
C GLU A 101 -13.48 11.98 -0.53
N ARG A 102 -13.99 12.80 -1.44
CA ARG A 102 -13.35 14.04 -1.88
C ARG A 102 -14.36 15.17 -1.89
N SER A 103 -13.89 16.33 -1.46
CA SER A 103 -14.67 17.58 -1.63
C SER A 103 -14.93 17.88 -3.11
N THR A 104 -15.98 18.64 -3.40
CA THR A 104 -16.29 19.08 -4.77
C THR A 104 -15.11 19.76 -5.45
N LYS A 105 -14.33 20.56 -4.72
CA LYS A 105 -13.12 21.22 -5.22
C LYS A 105 -12.06 20.20 -5.66
N GLU A 106 -11.82 19.15 -4.87
CA GLU A 106 -10.88 18.09 -5.21
C GLU A 106 -11.37 17.24 -6.38
N GLN A 107 -12.68 17.00 -6.49
CA GLN A 107 -13.25 16.29 -7.65
C GLN A 107 -12.99 17.05 -8.94
N ILE A 108 -13.23 18.36 -8.96
CA ILE A 108 -12.92 19.22 -10.12
C ILE A 108 -11.41 19.18 -10.44
N ALA A 109 -10.54 19.33 -9.44
CA ALA A 109 -9.10 19.26 -9.63
C ALA A 109 -8.65 17.91 -10.19
N ASN A 110 -9.26 16.80 -9.77
CA ASN A 110 -8.99 15.46 -10.28
C ASN A 110 -9.41 15.28 -11.74
N VAL A 111 -10.52 15.90 -12.17
CA VAL A 111 -10.94 15.90 -13.56
C VAL A 111 -9.94 16.68 -14.43
N ILE A 112 -9.56 17.89 -14.00
CA ILE A 112 -8.60 18.74 -14.73
C ILE A 112 -7.23 18.07 -14.84
N SER A 113 -6.72 17.44 -13.77
CA SER A 113 -5.42 16.76 -13.77
C SER A 113 -5.43 15.40 -14.49
N GLY A 114 -6.59 14.87 -14.85
CA GLY A 114 -6.76 13.54 -15.43
C GLY A 114 -6.77 12.40 -14.39
N LYS A 115 -6.60 12.70 -13.12
CA LYS A 115 -6.60 11.71 -12.02
C LYS A 115 -7.93 10.96 -11.92
N ALA A 116 -9.04 11.62 -12.21
CA ALA A 116 -10.37 11.01 -12.21
C ALA A 116 -10.49 9.79 -13.15
N LYS A 117 -9.64 9.67 -14.17
CA LYS A 117 -9.62 8.52 -15.10
C LYS A 117 -9.02 7.27 -14.49
N SER A 118 -8.22 7.42 -13.44
CA SER A 118 -7.51 6.32 -12.75
C SER A 118 -8.22 5.79 -11.51
N GLU A 119 -9.32 6.41 -11.12
CA GLU A 119 -10.07 6.09 -9.91
C GLU A 119 -11.54 5.81 -10.29
N GLN A 120 -12.20 5.02 -9.46
CA GLN A 120 -13.67 4.97 -9.47
C GLN A 120 -14.21 6.31 -9.00
N GLY A 121 -14.96 6.98 -9.84
CA GLY A 121 -15.69 8.19 -9.43
C GLY A 121 -16.91 7.83 -8.57
N GLY A 122 -17.39 8.81 -7.79
CA GLY A 122 -18.61 8.71 -7.00
C GLY A 122 -18.39 8.51 -5.50
N GLU A 123 -19.50 8.40 -4.78
CA GLU A 123 -19.52 8.22 -3.34
C GLU A 123 -19.01 6.83 -2.93
N SER A 124 -18.39 6.78 -1.75
CA SER A 124 -18.03 5.51 -1.11
C SER A 124 -19.31 4.75 -0.76
N ALA A 125 -19.33 3.44 -1.08
CA ALA A 125 -20.47 2.59 -0.72
C ALA A 125 -20.63 2.42 0.80
N ASN A 126 -19.51 2.56 1.55
CA ASN A 126 -19.48 2.52 3.01
C ASN A 126 -20.21 1.30 3.58
N ALA A 127 -19.97 0.14 2.98
CA ALA A 127 -20.68 -1.10 3.24
C ALA A 127 -19.77 -2.34 3.20
N ILE A 128 -20.29 -3.43 3.72
CA ILE A 128 -19.67 -4.76 3.66
C ILE A 128 -20.69 -5.70 3.06
N ILE A 129 -20.27 -6.44 2.02
CA ILE A 129 -21.06 -7.50 1.41
C ILE A 129 -20.52 -8.86 1.88
N LEU A 130 -21.42 -9.76 2.24
CA LEU A 130 -21.10 -11.15 2.52
C LEU A 130 -21.37 -12.01 1.28
N TYR A 131 -20.42 -12.87 0.98
CA TYR A 131 -20.52 -13.95 0.01
C TYR A 131 -20.37 -15.30 0.70
N ARG A 132 -21.21 -16.26 0.35
CA ARG A 132 -21.15 -17.65 0.81
C ARG A 132 -21.16 -18.58 -0.39
N ASP A 133 -20.25 -19.52 -0.39
CA ASP A 133 -20.17 -20.65 -1.32
C ASP A 133 -20.61 -21.92 -0.55
N SER A 134 -21.91 -22.23 -0.60
CA SER A 134 -22.48 -23.32 0.20
C SER A 134 -22.22 -24.69 -0.42
N ASN A 135 -22.10 -24.73 -1.76
CA ASN A 135 -21.86 -25.97 -2.52
C ASN A 135 -20.37 -26.27 -2.72
N LYS A 136 -19.46 -25.31 -2.33
CA LYS A 136 -18.01 -25.41 -2.39
C LYS A 136 -17.45 -25.59 -3.80
N ASP A 137 -18.10 -24.99 -4.81
CA ASP A 137 -17.62 -25.00 -6.20
C ASP A 137 -16.66 -23.84 -6.53
N GLY A 138 -16.38 -22.99 -5.55
CA GLY A 138 -15.50 -21.82 -5.67
C GLY A 138 -16.20 -20.58 -6.23
N LYS A 139 -17.54 -20.59 -6.29
CA LYS A 139 -18.39 -19.45 -6.65
C LYS A 139 -19.42 -19.20 -5.57
N PRO A 140 -19.69 -17.94 -5.21
CA PRO A 140 -20.71 -17.67 -4.23
C PRO A 140 -22.12 -17.93 -4.79
N ASP A 141 -22.91 -18.70 -4.05
CA ASP A 141 -24.33 -18.93 -4.32
C ASP A 141 -25.25 -18.03 -3.49
N LEU A 142 -24.69 -17.32 -2.49
CA LEU A 142 -25.39 -16.31 -1.70
C LEU A 142 -24.58 -15.03 -1.63
N GLN A 143 -25.25 -13.90 -1.87
CA GLN A 143 -24.75 -12.55 -1.65
C GLN A 143 -25.71 -11.79 -0.73
N SER A 144 -25.19 -11.11 0.28
CA SER A 144 -26.02 -10.34 1.23
C SER A 144 -25.34 -9.03 1.63
N LEU A 145 -26.12 -7.97 1.79
CA LEU A 145 -25.66 -6.75 2.47
C LEU A 145 -25.44 -7.07 3.94
N PHE A 146 -24.18 -7.24 4.33
CA PHE A 146 -23.81 -7.65 5.68
C PHE A 146 -23.88 -6.51 6.69
N LEU A 147 -23.36 -5.34 6.32
CA LEU A 147 -23.35 -4.13 7.15
C LEU A 147 -23.24 -2.89 6.26
N SER A 148 -23.93 -1.81 6.63
CA SER A 148 -23.90 -0.53 5.90
C SER A 148 -23.90 0.66 6.88
N GLY A 149 -23.81 1.89 6.32
CA GLY A 149 -23.76 3.10 7.13
C GLY A 149 -22.43 3.27 7.87
N LEU A 150 -21.36 2.76 7.29
CA LEU A 150 -19.99 2.88 7.79
C LEU A 150 -19.36 4.20 7.34
N ASN A 151 -18.14 4.47 7.78
CA ASN A 151 -17.37 5.65 7.39
C ASN A 151 -16.02 5.21 6.78
N GLN A 152 -15.97 5.06 5.45
CA GLN A 152 -14.77 4.57 4.73
C GLN A 152 -14.14 3.35 5.42
N PRO A 153 -14.86 2.22 5.55
CA PRO A 153 -14.36 1.03 6.21
C PRO A 153 -13.21 0.40 5.43
N TYR A 154 -12.29 -0.26 6.15
CA TYR A 154 -11.25 -1.04 5.52
C TYR A 154 -10.94 -2.34 6.29
N GLY A 155 -10.46 -2.24 7.52
CA GLY A 155 -10.07 -3.38 8.34
C GLY A 155 -11.27 -4.09 8.95
N ILE A 156 -11.25 -5.41 8.87
CA ILE A 156 -12.24 -6.31 9.50
C ILE A 156 -11.49 -7.31 10.37
N LEU A 157 -12.05 -7.59 11.54
CA LEU A 157 -11.54 -8.61 12.44
C LEU A 157 -12.72 -9.23 13.21
N VAL A 158 -12.67 -10.53 13.45
CA VAL A 158 -13.62 -11.23 14.33
C VAL A 158 -12.87 -11.89 15.47
N ILE A 159 -13.27 -11.56 16.71
CA ILE A 159 -12.78 -12.21 17.93
C ILE A 159 -14.00 -12.75 18.69
N GLY A 160 -14.10 -14.05 18.82
CA GLY A 160 -15.26 -14.70 19.44
C GLY A 160 -16.57 -14.29 18.76
N ASN A 161 -17.48 -13.69 19.52
CA ASN A 161 -18.77 -13.23 19.05
C ASN A 161 -18.80 -11.69 18.77
N THR A 162 -17.65 -11.11 18.46
CA THR A 162 -17.51 -9.67 18.18
C THR A 162 -16.88 -9.45 16.83
N LEU A 163 -17.58 -8.69 15.99
CA LEU A 163 -17.04 -8.14 14.74
C LEU A 163 -16.46 -6.75 15.02
N TYR A 164 -15.22 -6.52 14.61
CA TYR A 164 -14.54 -5.24 14.64
C TYR A 164 -14.45 -4.70 13.21
N VAL A 165 -14.82 -3.44 13.04
CA VAL A 165 -14.71 -2.72 11.77
C VAL A 165 -13.88 -1.46 11.99
N ALA A 166 -12.76 -1.34 11.29
CA ALA A 166 -12.01 -0.09 11.26
C ALA A 166 -12.58 0.82 10.17
N ASN A 167 -13.26 1.86 10.61
CA ASN A 167 -13.59 3.02 9.83
C ASN A 167 -12.41 4.01 9.81
N THR A 168 -12.42 4.97 8.90
CA THR A 168 -11.35 5.98 8.85
C THR A 168 -11.20 6.76 10.15
N ASP A 169 -12.29 6.96 10.91
CA ASP A 169 -12.37 7.76 12.12
C ASP A 169 -12.40 6.95 13.43
N GLY A 170 -12.30 5.62 13.35
CA GLY A 170 -12.30 4.80 14.56
C GLY A 170 -12.62 3.33 14.34
N VAL A 171 -12.44 2.56 15.40
CA VAL A 171 -12.81 1.15 15.45
C VAL A 171 -14.17 1.00 16.11
N VAL A 172 -15.09 0.33 15.43
CA VAL A 172 -16.46 0.06 15.89
C VAL A 172 -16.65 -1.45 16.01
N THR A 173 -17.23 -1.88 17.14
CA THR A 173 -17.57 -3.29 17.39
C THR A 173 -19.05 -3.53 17.22
N TYR A 174 -19.39 -4.74 16.76
CA TYR A 174 -20.75 -5.20 16.59
C TYR A 174 -20.90 -6.61 17.16
N PRO A 175 -22.05 -6.96 17.78
CA PRO A 175 -22.36 -8.35 18.08
C PRO A 175 -22.38 -9.18 16.81
N TYR A 176 -21.67 -10.31 16.80
CA TYR A 176 -21.57 -11.20 15.66
C TYR A 176 -21.88 -12.64 16.08
N LYS A 177 -22.61 -13.36 15.24
CA LYS A 177 -22.87 -14.79 15.37
C LYS A 177 -22.36 -15.50 14.12
N THR A 178 -21.58 -16.54 14.29
CA THR A 178 -21.11 -17.36 13.17
C THR A 178 -22.25 -17.82 12.27
N GLY A 179 -22.10 -17.66 10.97
CA GLY A 179 -23.13 -17.96 9.97
C GLY A 179 -24.18 -16.86 9.76
N ALA A 180 -24.14 -15.75 10.52
CA ALA A 180 -25.01 -14.61 10.26
C ALA A 180 -24.72 -14.02 8.86
N THR A 181 -25.78 -13.70 8.14
CA THR A 181 -25.70 -13.10 6.79
C THR A 181 -25.86 -11.59 6.81
N LYS A 182 -26.18 -11.02 7.97
CA LYS A 182 -26.25 -9.56 8.22
C LYS A 182 -26.00 -9.25 9.67
N ILE A 183 -25.51 -8.05 9.94
CA ILE A 183 -25.40 -7.47 11.29
C ILE A 183 -26.66 -6.61 11.56
N THR A 184 -27.30 -6.86 12.69
CA THR A 184 -28.54 -6.12 13.10
C THR A 184 -28.33 -5.30 14.37
N GLY A 185 -27.24 -5.56 15.12
CA GLY A 185 -26.92 -4.86 16.35
C GLY A 185 -26.36 -3.46 16.11
N LYS A 186 -26.52 -2.56 17.10
CA LYS A 186 -25.89 -1.25 17.07
C LYS A 186 -24.39 -1.37 17.29
N GLY A 187 -23.62 -0.58 16.54
CA GLY A 187 -22.18 -0.47 16.72
C GLY A 187 -21.79 0.30 17.98
N LYS A 188 -20.68 -0.11 18.61
CA LYS A 188 -20.05 0.62 19.72
C LYS A 188 -18.64 1.02 19.29
N LYS A 189 -18.36 2.33 19.22
CA LYS A 189 -16.99 2.83 18.96
C LYS A 189 -16.13 2.56 20.20
N ILE A 190 -15.02 1.85 20.01
CA ILE A 190 -14.08 1.49 21.09
C ILE A 190 -12.76 2.24 21.01
N ALA A 191 -12.38 2.75 19.83
CA ALA A 191 -11.20 3.57 19.64
C ALA A 191 -11.49 4.68 18.63
N ALA A 192 -11.03 5.90 18.92
CA ALA A 192 -11.07 7.04 18.00
C ALA A 192 -9.75 7.11 17.22
N LEU A 193 -9.84 7.31 15.90
CA LEU A 193 -8.68 7.43 15.01
C LEU A 193 -8.69 8.80 14.32
N PRO A 194 -7.51 9.36 14.01
CA PRO A 194 -7.43 10.66 13.36
C PRO A 194 -7.98 10.57 11.92
N ALA A 195 -9.03 11.36 11.63
CA ALA A 195 -9.67 11.42 10.31
C ALA A 195 -10.02 12.84 9.86
N GLY A 196 -9.90 13.83 10.76
CA GLY A 196 -10.19 15.23 10.45
C GLY A 196 -9.13 15.88 9.56
N GLY A 197 -9.52 16.98 8.90
CA GLY A 197 -8.62 17.75 8.04
C GLY A 197 -8.21 16.98 6.78
N TYR A 198 -6.95 17.12 6.39
CA TYR A 198 -6.38 16.40 5.26
C TYR A 198 -6.12 14.94 5.62
N ASN A 199 -6.86 14.03 5.02
CA ASN A 199 -6.85 12.59 5.33
C ASN A 199 -6.55 11.75 4.08
N ASN A 200 -5.43 12.01 3.43
CA ASN A 200 -5.07 11.39 2.15
C ASN A 200 -4.97 9.85 2.26
N HIS A 201 -4.39 9.34 3.35
CA HIS A 201 -4.32 7.91 3.62
C HIS A 201 -5.39 7.52 4.64
N TRP A 202 -6.60 7.35 4.15
CA TRP A 202 -7.80 7.14 4.96
C TRP A 202 -7.99 5.69 5.44
N THR A 203 -7.30 4.71 4.87
CA THR A 203 -7.44 3.30 5.24
C THR A 203 -6.93 3.03 6.65
N ARG A 204 -7.67 2.18 7.39
CA ARG A 204 -7.31 1.69 8.72
C ARG A 204 -7.48 0.18 8.71
N ASN A 205 -6.41 -0.59 8.87
CA ASN A 205 -6.47 -2.04 8.90
C ASN A 205 -6.42 -2.58 10.33
N LEU A 206 -6.90 -3.81 10.53
CA LEU A 206 -6.93 -4.50 11.82
C LEU A 206 -6.31 -5.88 11.70
N ILE A 207 -5.55 -6.26 12.73
CA ILE A 207 -5.13 -7.65 12.94
C ILE A 207 -4.99 -7.90 14.45
N ALA A 208 -5.41 -9.08 14.93
CA ALA A 208 -5.15 -9.50 16.30
C ALA A 208 -3.86 -10.32 16.38
N ASN A 209 -3.24 -10.39 17.57
CA ASN A 209 -2.23 -11.38 17.87
C ASN A 209 -2.86 -12.78 18.05
N GLU A 210 -2.03 -13.80 18.15
CA GLU A 210 -2.43 -15.22 18.14
C GLU A 210 -3.45 -15.57 19.25
N ASP A 211 -3.29 -15.00 20.45
CA ASP A 211 -4.16 -15.23 21.61
C ASP A 211 -5.35 -14.25 21.68
N ASN A 212 -5.49 -13.35 20.69
CA ASN A 212 -6.49 -12.31 20.63
C ASN A 212 -6.49 -11.31 21.82
N SER A 213 -5.39 -11.22 22.55
CA SER A 213 -5.24 -10.28 23.67
C SER A 213 -4.93 -8.87 23.25
N LYS A 214 -4.46 -8.67 22.00
CA LYS A 214 -4.12 -7.38 21.40
C LYS A 214 -4.64 -7.27 19.97
N ILE A 215 -5.02 -6.04 19.62
CA ILE A 215 -5.38 -5.65 18.24
C ILE A 215 -4.40 -4.58 17.79
N TYR A 216 -3.86 -4.74 16.58
CA TYR A 216 -3.00 -3.78 15.92
C TYR A 216 -3.79 -3.05 14.85
N ILE A 217 -3.60 -1.72 14.79
CA ILE A 217 -4.34 -0.84 13.88
C ILE A 217 -3.32 -0.05 13.06
N SER A 218 -3.34 -0.21 11.73
CA SER A 218 -2.52 0.64 10.87
C SER A 218 -3.18 1.99 10.64
N VAL A 219 -2.41 3.06 10.72
CA VAL A 219 -2.88 4.44 10.53
C VAL A 219 -1.90 5.19 9.63
N GLY A 220 -2.30 5.47 8.41
CA GLY A 220 -1.48 6.24 7.47
C GLY A 220 -1.38 7.73 7.84
N SER A 221 -0.37 8.42 7.29
CA SER A 221 -0.22 9.86 7.42
C SER A 221 -1.41 10.61 6.80
N GLY A 222 -1.67 11.83 7.23
CA GLY A 222 -2.63 12.72 6.56
C GLY A 222 -2.08 13.26 5.24
N SER A 223 -0.80 13.54 5.19
CA SER A 223 -0.11 14.23 4.11
C SER A 223 1.02 13.40 3.47
N ASN A 224 1.66 13.94 2.45
CA ASN A 224 2.80 13.27 1.79
C ASN A 224 4.06 13.28 2.66
N VAL A 225 4.41 14.43 3.26
CA VAL A 225 5.66 14.62 4.02
C VAL A 225 5.49 15.61 5.18
N GLY A 226 4.31 15.69 5.79
CA GLY A 226 4.00 16.63 6.87
C GLY A 226 3.81 18.08 6.39
N GLU A 227 3.50 18.29 5.10
CA GLU A 227 3.36 19.61 4.49
C GLU A 227 2.20 20.44 5.02
N ASN A 228 1.26 19.82 5.70
CA ASN A 228 0.11 20.48 6.32
C ASN A 228 0.30 20.77 7.82
N GLY A 229 1.54 20.63 8.34
CA GLY A 229 1.87 20.78 9.75
C GLY A 229 1.87 19.46 10.52
N MET A 230 2.87 19.26 11.35
CA MET A 230 3.05 18.02 12.14
C MET A 230 1.99 17.86 13.24
N GLU A 231 1.36 18.94 13.67
CA GLU A 231 0.21 18.94 14.58
C GLU A 231 -1.01 18.19 13.99
N ASN A 232 -1.12 18.12 12.66
CA ASN A 232 -2.16 17.37 11.95
C ASN A 232 -1.80 15.88 11.75
N GLU A 233 -0.57 15.49 12.11
CA GLU A 233 -0.07 14.12 11.98
C GLU A 233 -0.03 13.36 13.32
N VAL A 234 -0.65 13.92 14.36
CA VAL A 234 -0.73 13.26 15.68
C VAL A 234 -1.45 11.93 15.55
N LYS A 235 -0.85 10.85 16.08
CA LYS A 235 -1.31 9.44 15.96
C LYS A 235 -1.46 8.95 14.51
N ARG A 236 -0.70 9.50 13.57
CA ARG A 236 -0.65 9.06 12.16
C ARG A 236 0.72 8.48 11.82
N ALA A 237 0.83 7.87 10.65
CA ALA A 237 2.05 7.22 10.15
C ALA A 237 2.61 6.19 11.15
N ASN A 238 1.73 5.33 11.66
CA ASN A 238 2.07 4.38 12.72
C ASN A 238 1.22 3.10 12.67
N ILE A 239 1.58 2.16 13.54
CA ILE A 239 0.73 1.07 13.95
C ILE A 239 0.45 1.26 15.45
N LEU A 240 -0.82 1.31 15.81
CA LEU A 240 -1.29 1.35 17.20
C LEU A 240 -1.51 -0.10 17.69
N GLU A 241 -1.33 -0.32 19.01
CA GLU A 241 -1.74 -1.53 19.72
C GLU A 241 -2.80 -1.14 20.75
N ILE A 242 -3.92 -1.89 20.80
CA ILE A 242 -4.99 -1.71 21.79
C ILE A 242 -5.40 -3.06 22.37
N ASN A 243 -6.08 -3.07 23.51
CA ASN A 243 -6.85 -4.21 23.98
C ASN A 243 -8.15 -4.40 23.19
N PRO A 244 -8.78 -5.58 23.18
CA PRO A 244 -10.04 -5.82 22.46
C PRO A 244 -11.21 -4.95 22.91
N ASP A 245 -11.17 -4.39 24.11
CA ASP A 245 -12.16 -3.44 24.63
C ASP A 245 -11.89 -1.98 24.23
N GLY A 246 -10.76 -1.72 23.56
CA GLY A 246 -10.30 -0.40 23.13
C GLY A 246 -9.36 0.29 24.12
N SER A 247 -9.17 -0.26 25.31
CA SER A 247 -8.24 0.29 26.30
C SER A 247 -6.78 0.03 25.98
N GLY A 248 -5.86 0.65 26.73
CA GLY A 248 -4.43 0.36 26.67
C GLY A 248 -3.75 0.77 25.37
N GLU A 249 -4.27 1.80 24.68
CA GLU A 249 -3.70 2.29 23.43
C GLU A 249 -2.24 2.76 23.59
N ILE A 250 -1.37 2.21 22.75
CA ILE A 250 0.02 2.66 22.60
C ILE A 250 0.39 2.76 21.12
N ILE A 251 1.39 3.56 20.78
CA ILE A 251 2.04 3.53 19.47
C ILE A 251 3.00 2.35 19.48
N PHE A 252 2.66 1.30 18.72
CA PHE A 252 3.48 0.09 18.62
C PHE A 252 4.74 0.32 17.78
N ALA A 253 4.59 1.01 16.64
CA ALA A 253 5.69 1.43 15.77
C ALA A 253 5.31 2.72 15.05
N ALA A 254 6.28 3.59 14.74
CA ALA A 254 6.07 4.90 14.16
C ALA A 254 6.95 5.14 12.92
N GLY A 255 6.68 6.23 12.18
CA GLY A 255 7.44 6.58 10.98
C GLY A 255 7.14 5.71 9.77
N LEU A 256 6.05 4.96 9.79
CA LEU A 256 5.51 4.18 8.69
C LEU A 256 4.53 5.06 7.92
N ARG A 257 4.94 5.67 6.79
CA ARG A 257 4.13 6.71 6.11
C ARG A 257 2.69 6.29 5.88
N ASN A 258 2.47 5.19 5.19
CA ASN A 258 1.13 4.64 4.95
C ASN A 258 1.16 3.10 5.06
N PRO A 259 1.17 2.56 6.29
CA PRO A 259 1.04 1.12 6.50
C PRO A 259 -0.41 0.71 6.22
N VAL A 260 -0.63 -0.30 5.39
CA VAL A 260 -1.98 -0.75 5.01
C VAL A 260 -2.15 -2.24 5.25
N GLY A 261 -1.55 -3.09 4.44
CA GLY A 261 -1.61 -4.54 4.63
C GLY A 261 -0.84 -4.97 5.87
N MET A 262 -1.44 -5.82 6.69
CA MET A 262 -0.79 -6.42 7.86
C MET A 262 -1.05 -7.91 7.90
N ALA A 263 -0.02 -8.71 8.19
CA ALA A 263 -0.14 -10.16 8.33
C ALA A 263 0.96 -10.73 9.24
N TRP A 264 0.63 -11.77 9.97
CA TRP A 264 1.62 -12.54 10.76
C TRP A 264 2.34 -13.54 9.88
N ALA A 265 3.67 -13.54 9.94
CA ALA A 265 4.46 -14.55 9.23
C ALA A 265 4.22 -15.94 9.84
N PRO A 266 3.86 -16.96 9.03
CA PRO A 266 3.48 -18.28 9.51
C PRO A 266 4.53 -18.91 10.44
N GLY A 267 4.05 -19.48 11.55
CA GLY A 267 4.91 -20.15 12.55
C GLY A 267 5.80 -19.20 13.36
N THR A 268 5.54 -17.89 13.31
CA THR A 268 6.32 -16.88 14.04
C THR A 268 5.42 -15.86 14.73
N LYS A 269 6.03 -15.01 15.59
CA LYS A 269 5.36 -13.83 16.18
C LYS A 269 5.77 -12.54 15.48
N LYS A 270 6.16 -12.60 14.18
CA LYS A 270 6.57 -11.42 13.41
C LYS A 270 5.38 -10.85 12.66
N LEU A 271 4.96 -9.67 13.06
CA LEU A 271 3.98 -8.87 12.31
C LEU A 271 4.68 -8.22 11.14
N TRP A 272 4.15 -8.40 9.94
CA TRP A 272 4.61 -7.73 8.72
C TRP A 272 3.58 -6.71 8.26
N THR A 273 4.07 -5.64 7.63
CA THR A 273 3.22 -4.61 7.02
C THR A 273 3.74 -4.18 5.67
N ALA A 274 2.82 -3.84 4.77
CA ALA A 274 3.12 -3.17 3.50
C ALA A 274 2.98 -1.65 3.69
N VAL A 275 3.98 -0.90 3.25
CA VAL A 275 4.04 0.56 3.41
C VAL A 275 4.21 1.24 2.06
N ASN A 276 3.33 2.20 1.81
CA ASN A 276 3.47 3.10 0.68
C ASN A 276 4.28 4.32 1.10
N GLU A 277 5.40 4.51 0.43
CA GLU A 277 6.33 5.59 0.71
C GLU A 277 5.94 6.91 0.02
N ARG A 278 6.72 7.95 0.35
CA ARG A 278 6.45 9.30 -0.11
C ARG A 278 6.68 9.50 -1.60
N ASP A 279 5.86 10.39 -2.16
CA ASP A 279 5.93 10.82 -3.54
C ASP A 279 6.83 12.06 -3.72
N LYS A 280 7.13 12.42 -4.97
CA LYS A 280 7.80 13.66 -5.40
C LYS A 280 9.28 13.73 -5.00
N LEU A 281 10.00 12.62 -5.15
CA LEU A 281 11.46 12.56 -5.14
C LEU A 281 12.06 11.97 -6.43
N GLY A 282 11.27 11.89 -7.49
CA GLY A 282 11.61 11.27 -8.77
C GLY A 282 10.97 9.90 -8.95
N ASP A 283 11.17 9.31 -10.12
CA ASP A 283 10.53 8.06 -10.53
C ASP A 283 10.95 6.85 -9.69
N ASP A 284 12.21 6.81 -9.23
CA ASP A 284 12.80 5.67 -8.55
C ASP A 284 12.98 5.88 -7.04
N LEU A 285 12.44 6.98 -6.49
CA LEU A 285 12.35 7.27 -5.06
C LEU A 285 10.93 7.66 -4.62
N VAL A 286 10.46 7.14 -3.50
CA VAL A 286 11.09 6.19 -2.57
C VAL A 286 10.51 4.82 -2.86
N PRO A 287 11.29 3.72 -2.75
CA PRO A 287 10.73 2.38 -2.86
C PRO A 287 9.66 2.15 -1.78
N ASP A 288 8.48 1.70 -2.18
CA ASP A 288 7.56 1.05 -1.26
C ASP A 288 8.23 -0.19 -0.68
N TYR A 289 7.79 -0.63 0.49
CA TYR A 289 8.41 -1.76 1.15
C TYR A 289 7.43 -2.63 1.93
N VAL A 290 7.84 -3.85 2.21
CA VAL A 290 7.25 -4.67 3.27
C VAL A 290 8.31 -4.90 4.35
N THR A 291 7.88 -4.84 5.62
CA THR A 291 8.81 -4.96 6.75
C THR A 291 8.20 -5.66 7.95
N SER A 292 9.03 -6.36 8.70
CA SER A 292 8.70 -6.88 10.01
C SER A 292 8.65 -5.72 11.01
N VAL A 293 7.50 -5.56 11.68
CA VAL A 293 7.26 -4.43 12.58
C VAL A 293 7.85 -4.72 13.95
N LYS A 294 8.74 -3.84 14.40
CA LYS A 294 9.38 -3.94 15.73
C LYS A 294 8.67 -3.00 16.71
N LYS A 295 8.33 -3.51 17.90
CA LYS A 295 7.78 -2.67 18.99
C LYS A 295 8.75 -1.57 19.35
N GLY A 296 8.27 -0.31 19.37
CA GLY A 296 9.09 0.88 19.59
C GLY A 296 9.96 1.28 18.38
N GLY A 297 9.85 0.57 17.23
CA GLY A 297 10.60 0.88 16.01
C GLY A 297 10.14 2.18 15.36
N PHE A 298 11.09 2.92 14.79
CA PHE A 298 10.84 4.11 13.98
C PHE A 298 11.36 3.88 12.55
N TYR A 299 10.51 4.11 11.54
CA TYR A 299 10.78 3.79 10.13
C TYR A 299 11.00 5.01 9.24
N GLY A 300 11.15 6.20 9.83
CA GLY A 300 11.71 7.39 9.19
C GLY A 300 10.72 8.51 8.92
N TRP A 301 9.53 8.22 8.40
CA TRP A 301 8.61 9.28 8.00
C TRP A 301 8.25 10.23 9.15
N PRO A 302 8.24 11.58 8.93
CA PRO A 302 8.53 12.30 7.69
C PRO A 302 10.00 12.72 7.54
N TYR A 303 10.88 12.41 8.50
CA TYR A 303 12.23 12.96 8.60
C TYR A 303 13.29 12.22 7.80
N ALA A 304 13.04 10.94 7.54
CA ALA A 304 13.91 10.08 6.76
C ALA A 304 13.09 9.08 5.94
N TYR A 305 13.69 8.45 4.96
CA TYR A 305 13.12 7.40 4.14
C TYR A 305 14.11 6.25 3.95
N PHE A 306 13.60 5.06 3.81
CA PHE A 306 14.33 3.81 3.54
C PHE A 306 15.65 3.65 4.32
N GLY A 307 15.59 3.80 5.65
CA GLY A 307 16.73 3.89 6.54
C GLY A 307 17.06 5.34 6.89
N GLN A 308 18.34 5.64 7.07
CA GLN A 308 18.80 6.94 7.57
C GLN A 308 19.00 7.99 6.46
N HIS A 309 18.29 7.87 5.33
CA HIS A 309 18.32 8.89 4.29
C HIS A 309 17.42 10.05 4.69
N GLU A 310 18.02 11.18 5.01
CA GLU A 310 17.27 12.36 5.44
C GLU A 310 16.38 12.89 4.31
N ASP A 311 15.11 13.16 4.63
CA ASP A 311 14.20 13.77 3.68
C ASP A 311 14.60 15.23 3.42
N PRO A 312 14.84 15.65 2.17
CA PRO A 312 15.34 16.99 1.87
C PRO A 312 14.40 18.12 2.32
N ARG A 313 13.09 17.86 2.47
CA ARG A 313 12.13 18.85 2.99
C ARG A 313 12.10 18.94 4.50
N MET A 314 12.67 17.97 5.19
CA MET A 314 12.72 17.89 6.63
C MET A 314 14.16 18.00 7.17
N ALA A 315 15.10 18.32 6.29
CA ALA A 315 16.53 18.40 6.60
C ALA A 315 16.83 19.23 7.86
N GLY A 316 17.62 18.67 8.75
CA GLY A 316 18.05 19.29 10.01
C GLY A 316 17.01 19.37 11.12
N LYS A 317 15.73 18.98 10.87
CA LYS A 317 14.66 19.16 11.87
C LYS A 317 14.69 18.15 13.01
N ARG A 318 15.04 16.89 12.74
CA ARG A 318 15.07 15.82 13.76
C ARG A 318 16.19 14.81 13.50
N PRO A 319 17.47 15.23 13.64
CA PRO A 319 18.62 14.36 13.40
C PRO A 319 18.66 13.14 14.34
N ASP A 320 18.06 13.25 15.53
CA ASP A 320 17.87 12.14 16.46
C ASP A 320 16.99 11.03 15.87
N LEU A 321 15.87 11.38 15.22
CA LEU A 321 14.97 10.43 14.58
C LEU A 321 15.57 9.88 13.28
N VAL A 322 16.26 10.69 12.48
CA VAL A 322 16.98 10.20 11.31
C VAL A 322 17.96 9.10 11.71
N LYS A 323 18.75 9.32 12.77
CA LYS A 323 19.69 8.32 13.30
C LYS A 323 19.00 7.06 13.84
N ALA A 324 17.80 7.20 14.39
CA ALA A 324 17.02 6.08 14.95
C ALA A 324 16.25 5.28 13.88
N THR A 325 16.21 5.75 12.63
CA THR A 325 15.43 5.14 11.58
C THR A 325 15.93 3.74 11.23
N LEU A 326 15.00 2.79 11.24
CA LEU A 326 15.25 1.41 10.84
C LEU A 326 15.22 1.28 9.31
N VAL A 327 16.09 0.45 8.76
CA VAL A 327 16.03 0.05 7.35
C VAL A 327 14.91 -0.98 7.20
N PRO A 328 13.97 -0.81 6.26
CA PRO A 328 12.97 -1.81 5.95
C PRO A 328 13.56 -3.11 5.43
N ASP A 329 12.84 -4.23 5.59
CA ASP A 329 13.36 -5.55 5.23
C ASP A 329 13.40 -5.79 3.71
N ILE A 330 12.36 -5.40 2.97
CA ILE A 330 12.21 -5.75 1.54
C ILE A 330 11.63 -4.56 0.77
N ALA A 331 12.39 -4.04 -0.20
CA ALA A 331 11.87 -3.10 -1.18
C ALA A 331 11.01 -3.82 -2.21
N VAL A 332 9.87 -3.23 -2.57
CA VAL A 332 8.91 -3.81 -3.52
C VAL A 332 8.66 -2.95 -4.76
N GLY A 333 9.57 -2.01 -5.00
CA GLY A 333 9.54 -1.08 -6.13
C GLY A 333 8.97 0.29 -5.77
N SER A 334 9.41 1.32 -6.49
CA SER A 334 8.98 2.70 -6.24
C SER A 334 7.59 2.96 -6.80
N HIS A 335 6.76 3.65 -6.02
CA HIS A 335 5.39 4.07 -6.38
C HIS A 335 4.44 2.93 -6.74
N THR A 336 4.69 1.70 -6.29
CA THR A 336 3.85 0.54 -6.63
C THR A 336 2.48 0.55 -5.95
N ALA A 337 2.30 1.39 -4.93
CA ALA A 337 1.13 1.45 -4.08
C ALA A 337 0.77 0.06 -3.52
N SER A 338 1.71 -0.55 -2.78
CA SER A 338 1.55 -1.86 -2.14
C SER A 338 0.57 -1.75 -0.97
N LEU A 339 -0.67 -2.22 -1.16
CA LEU A 339 -1.78 -2.05 -0.21
C LEU A 339 -2.19 -3.38 0.46
N GLY A 340 -2.44 -4.42 -0.31
CA GLY A 340 -2.84 -5.73 0.21
C GLY A 340 -1.63 -6.55 0.66
N LEU A 341 -1.77 -7.31 1.74
CA LEU A 341 -0.75 -8.23 2.24
C LEU A 341 -1.39 -9.49 2.81
N ALA A 342 -0.98 -10.66 2.35
CA ALA A 342 -1.39 -11.93 2.92
C ALA A 342 -0.25 -12.95 2.85
N PHE A 343 -0.04 -13.71 3.93
CA PHE A 343 0.75 -14.93 3.85
C PHE A 343 -0.15 -16.10 3.44
N TYR A 344 0.39 -16.98 2.61
CA TYR A 344 -0.32 -18.20 2.21
C TYR A 344 -0.04 -19.33 3.18
N ASN A 345 -1.05 -19.73 3.95
CA ASN A 345 -0.97 -20.80 4.94
C ASN A 345 -1.43 -22.15 4.39
N GLY A 346 -2.08 -22.16 3.24
CA GLY A 346 -2.63 -23.33 2.58
C GLY A 346 -1.57 -24.27 1.99
N LYS A 347 -2.05 -25.44 1.57
CA LYS A 347 -1.22 -26.48 0.94
C LYS A 347 -1.64 -26.78 -0.51
N LYS A 348 -2.63 -26.07 -1.06
CA LYS A 348 -3.14 -26.30 -2.41
C LYS A 348 -2.24 -25.73 -3.49
N PHE A 349 -1.60 -24.58 -3.21
CA PHE A 349 -0.62 -24.01 -4.13
C PHE A 349 0.67 -24.85 -4.14
N PRO A 350 1.42 -24.86 -5.26
CA PRO A 350 2.73 -25.50 -5.32
C PRO A 350 3.63 -25.10 -4.16
N ALA A 351 4.52 -26.00 -3.74
CA ALA A 351 5.35 -25.85 -2.54
C ALA A 351 6.11 -24.53 -2.45
N LYS A 352 6.52 -23.96 -3.60
CA LYS A 352 7.24 -22.67 -3.62
C LYS A 352 6.42 -21.49 -3.07
N TYR A 353 5.08 -21.58 -3.10
CA TYR A 353 4.18 -20.51 -2.63
C TYR A 353 3.77 -20.68 -1.16
N GLN A 354 3.96 -21.88 -0.60
CA GLN A 354 3.55 -22.18 0.77
C GLN A 354 4.40 -21.42 1.80
N GLY A 355 3.74 -20.73 2.71
CA GLY A 355 4.38 -19.85 3.69
C GLY A 355 4.86 -18.52 3.13
N GLY A 356 4.74 -18.28 1.82
CA GLY A 356 5.16 -17.05 1.16
C GLY A 356 4.13 -15.92 1.28
N MET A 357 4.55 -14.72 0.91
CA MET A 357 3.80 -13.47 1.04
C MET A 357 3.26 -13.02 -0.32
N PHE A 358 1.97 -12.71 -0.41
CA PHE A 358 1.32 -12.08 -1.56
C PHE A 358 1.04 -10.62 -1.27
N ILE A 359 1.35 -9.73 -2.23
CA ILE A 359 1.26 -8.28 -2.10
C ILE A 359 0.42 -7.73 -3.24
N GLY A 360 -0.73 -7.12 -2.91
CA GLY A 360 -1.54 -6.39 -3.89
C GLY A 360 -0.94 -5.01 -4.16
N GLN A 361 -0.42 -4.80 -5.37
CA GLN A 361 0.17 -3.55 -5.82
C GLN A 361 -0.82 -2.79 -6.69
N HIS A 362 -1.45 -1.76 -6.12
CA HIS A 362 -2.51 -0.97 -6.76
C HIS A 362 -2.03 -0.16 -7.97
N GLY A 363 -0.74 0.15 -8.02
CA GLY A 363 -0.08 0.80 -9.15
C GLY A 363 0.11 2.31 -8.99
N SER A 364 1.11 2.79 -9.71
CA SER A 364 1.66 4.14 -9.62
C SER A 364 0.75 5.24 -10.23
N TRP A 365 1.00 6.46 -9.79
CA TRP A 365 0.52 7.69 -10.42
C TRP A 365 1.60 8.78 -10.50
N ASN A 366 2.60 8.72 -9.60
CA ASN A 366 3.70 9.70 -9.51
C ASN A 366 5.00 9.12 -10.09
N ARG A 367 4.91 8.68 -11.35
CA ARG A 367 6.01 8.08 -12.10
C ARG A 367 5.77 8.30 -13.60
N SER A 368 6.85 8.42 -14.40
CA SER A 368 6.74 8.57 -15.86
C SER A 368 6.24 7.31 -16.57
N GLU A 369 6.49 6.14 -16.00
CA GLU A 369 5.96 4.86 -16.47
C GLU A 369 5.12 4.19 -15.38
N LEU A 370 4.10 3.42 -15.78
CA LEU A 370 3.29 2.68 -14.82
C LEU A 370 4.13 1.59 -14.11
N SER A 371 3.99 1.50 -12.79
CA SER A 371 4.66 0.52 -11.92
C SER A 371 3.64 -0.10 -10.97
N GLY A 372 3.83 -1.35 -10.57
CA GLY A 372 2.83 -2.10 -9.80
C GLY A 372 1.76 -2.70 -10.73
N TYR A 373 0.48 -2.50 -10.44
CA TYR A 373 -0.68 -3.07 -11.17
C TYR A 373 -0.60 -4.60 -11.28
N LYS A 374 -0.27 -5.27 -10.17
CA LYS A 374 -0.10 -6.71 -10.10
C LYS A 374 -0.27 -7.23 -8.67
N VAL A 375 -0.37 -8.51 -8.52
CA VAL A 375 -0.06 -9.16 -7.24
C VAL A 375 1.34 -9.72 -7.35
N ALA A 376 2.22 -9.26 -6.45
CA ALA A 376 3.57 -9.76 -6.32
C ALA A 376 3.61 -10.90 -5.28
N PHE A 377 4.61 -11.76 -5.40
CA PHE A 377 4.90 -12.85 -4.48
C PHE A 377 6.32 -12.75 -3.96
N VAL A 378 6.51 -12.93 -2.65
CA VAL A 378 7.82 -13.05 -2.03
C VAL A 378 7.93 -14.40 -1.33
N PRO A 379 8.91 -15.25 -1.69
CA PRO A 379 9.14 -16.50 -0.98
C PRO A 379 9.59 -16.26 0.46
N PHE A 380 9.04 -17.03 1.41
CA PHE A 380 9.40 -16.95 2.82
C PHE A 380 9.73 -18.33 3.39
N LYS A 381 10.62 -18.34 4.37
CA LYS A 381 10.94 -19.50 5.19
C LYS A 381 11.26 -19.04 6.62
N ASN A 382 10.64 -19.67 7.62
CA ASN A 382 10.84 -19.33 9.03
C ASN A 382 10.59 -17.84 9.35
N GLY A 383 9.60 -17.22 8.66
CA GLY A 383 9.24 -15.82 8.86
C GLY A 383 10.23 -14.80 8.29
N GLU A 384 11.12 -15.22 7.40
CA GLU A 384 12.10 -14.39 6.70
C GLU A 384 12.00 -14.57 5.19
N GLN A 385 12.39 -13.55 4.43
CA GLN A 385 12.50 -13.64 2.98
C GLN A 385 13.48 -14.77 2.59
N ALA A 386 13.04 -15.65 1.69
CA ALA A 386 13.82 -16.81 1.24
C ALA A 386 14.25 -16.74 -0.23
N GLY A 387 13.78 -15.75 -0.98
CA GLY A 387 14.09 -15.54 -2.38
C GLY A 387 13.67 -14.16 -2.88
N PRO A 388 13.97 -13.81 -4.13
CA PRO A 388 13.57 -12.54 -4.72
C PRO A 388 12.04 -12.45 -4.85
N MET A 389 11.53 -11.21 -4.94
CA MET A 389 10.14 -10.95 -5.30
C MET A 389 9.88 -11.38 -6.75
N GLU A 390 8.75 -12.03 -6.99
CA GLU A 390 8.28 -12.48 -8.30
C GLU A 390 6.91 -11.88 -8.63
N ASP A 391 6.59 -11.76 -9.91
CA ASP A 391 5.24 -11.45 -10.36
C ASP A 391 4.36 -12.70 -10.24
N PHE A 392 3.18 -12.56 -9.63
CA PHE A 392 2.24 -13.67 -9.47
C PHE A 392 0.98 -13.49 -10.30
N LEU A 393 0.25 -12.38 -10.14
CA LEU A 393 -0.95 -12.12 -10.91
C LEU A 393 -0.76 -10.82 -11.69
N THR A 394 -0.76 -10.91 -13.01
CA THR A 394 -0.43 -9.81 -13.93
C THR A 394 -1.54 -9.55 -14.95
N GLY A 395 -1.28 -8.74 -15.98
CA GLY A 395 -2.22 -8.47 -17.06
C GLY A 395 -3.25 -7.39 -16.72
N PHE A 396 -3.06 -6.63 -15.61
CA PHE A 396 -3.90 -5.48 -15.26
C PHE A 396 -3.63 -4.27 -16.15
N ILE A 397 -2.40 -4.11 -16.66
CA ILE A 397 -2.05 -3.10 -17.65
C ILE A 397 -2.48 -3.59 -19.02
N ALA A 398 -3.31 -2.81 -19.71
CA ALA A 398 -3.81 -3.10 -21.05
C ALA A 398 -2.87 -2.57 -22.13
N ASP A 399 -2.40 -1.33 -21.95
CA ASP A 399 -1.49 -0.63 -22.88
C ASP A 399 -0.60 0.32 -22.05
N LEU A 400 0.68 0.02 -22.02
CA LEU A 400 1.65 0.79 -21.23
C LEU A 400 1.87 2.20 -21.83
N GLU A 401 1.90 2.32 -23.16
CA GLU A 401 2.12 3.61 -23.83
C GLU A 401 0.95 4.57 -23.65
N LYS A 402 -0.30 4.05 -23.66
CA LYS A 402 -1.51 4.85 -23.44
C LYS A 402 -1.87 4.97 -21.96
N ALA A 403 -1.11 4.33 -21.07
CA ALA A 403 -1.43 4.18 -19.66
C ALA A 403 -2.85 3.62 -19.42
N GLU A 404 -3.32 2.72 -20.26
CA GLU A 404 -4.61 2.06 -20.11
C GLU A 404 -4.50 0.81 -19.23
N VAL A 405 -5.45 0.64 -18.32
CA VAL A 405 -5.48 -0.50 -17.39
C VAL A 405 -6.88 -1.12 -17.36
N TYR A 406 -6.93 -2.44 -17.22
CA TYR A 406 -8.19 -3.15 -17.04
C TYR A 406 -8.71 -3.05 -15.62
N GLY A 407 -7.80 -3.02 -14.63
CA GLY A 407 -8.10 -3.01 -13.21
C GLY A 407 -6.89 -2.65 -12.36
N ARG A 408 -7.10 -2.62 -11.03
CA ARG A 408 -6.06 -2.30 -10.03
C ARG A 408 -6.22 -3.20 -8.80
N PRO A 409 -5.32 -4.18 -8.58
CA PRO A 409 -5.44 -5.11 -7.46
C PRO A 409 -5.14 -4.43 -6.13
N VAL A 410 -5.91 -4.75 -5.08
CA VAL A 410 -5.79 -4.16 -3.74
C VAL A 410 -5.72 -5.25 -2.68
N GLY A 411 -6.84 -5.60 -2.08
CA GLY A 411 -6.94 -6.59 -1.01
C GLY A 411 -6.64 -8.00 -1.53
N VAL A 412 -5.89 -8.76 -0.76
CA VAL A 412 -5.53 -10.15 -1.04
C VAL A 412 -5.88 -11.00 0.17
N ALA A 413 -6.58 -12.11 -0.02
CA ALA A 413 -6.97 -13.01 1.07
C ALA A 413 -6.97 -14.47 0.62
N GLU A 414 -6.54 -15.37 1.50
CA GLU A 414 -6.61 -16.80 1.29
C GLU A 414 -7.97 -17.34 1.70
N MET A 415 -8.62 -18.14 0.85
CA MET A 415 -9.83 -18.87 1.15
C MET A 415 -9.56 -20.19 1.88
N LYS A 416 -10.59 -20.73 2.54
CA LYS A 416 -10.50 -22.04 3.23
C LYS A 416 -10.21 -23.22 2.31
N ASP A 417 -10.56 -23.11 1.03
CA ASP A 417 -10.25 -24.12 0.01
C ASP A 417 -8.81 -24.03 -0.51
N GLY A 418 -8.01 -23.06 -0.02
CA GLY A 418 -6.64 -22.79 -0.41
C GLY A 418 -6.51 -21.98 -1.70
N SER A 419 -7.58 -21.41 -2.25
CA SER A 419 -7.49 -20.43 -3.33
C SER A 419 -7.21 -19.03 -2.77
N LEU A 420 -6.74 -18.11 -3.63
CA LEU A 420 -6.48 -16.73 -3.30
C LEU A 420 -7.55 -15.84 -3.91
N LEU A 421 -8.12 -14.94 -3.14
CA LEU A 421 -8.98 -13.84 -3.61
C LEU A 421 -8.18 -12.57 -3.77
N VAL A 422 -8.48 -11.82 -4.83
CA VAL A 422 -7.87 -10.52 -5.13
C VAL A 422 -8.97 -9.51 -5.44
N ALA A 423 -9.09 -8.48 -4.63
CA ALA A 423 -9.96 -7.36 -4.90
C ALA A 423 -9.38 -6.46 -5.99
N ASP A 424 -10.21 -6.07 -6.94
CA ASP A 424 -9.90 -5.14 -8.03
C ASP A 424 -10.93 -4.00 -7.94
N ASP A 425 -10.55 -2.94 -7.27
CA ASP A 425 -11.48 -1.90 -6.81
C ASP A 425 -12.01 -1.05 -7.96
N VAL A 426 -11.21 -0.79 -8.98
CA VAL A 426 -11.61 0.05 -10.11
C VAL A 426 -12.38 -0.71 -11.19
N SER A 427 -12.23 -2.04 -11.25
CA SER A 427 -13.03 -2.88 -12.13
C SER A 427 -14.29 -3.47 -11.45
N ASN A 428 -14.51 -3.16 -10.17
CA ASN A 428 -15.66 -3.65 -9.41
C ASN A 428 -15.73 -5.18 -9.36
N THR A 429 -14.59 -5.85 -9.24
CA THR A 429 -14.46 -7.29 -9.34
C THR A 429 -13.63 -7.88 -8.20
N ILE A 430 -13.97 -9.08 -7.79
CA ILE A 430 -13.09 -9.94 -6.98
C ILE A 430 -12.69 -11.11 -7.84
N TRP A 431 -11.40 -11.32 -8.01
CA TRP A 431 -10.81 -12.43 -8.73
C TRP A 431 -10.48 -13.59 -7.78
N ARG A 432 -10.67 -14.83 -8.23
CA ARG A 432 -10.23 -16.04 -7.54
C ARG A 432 -9.13 -16.71 -8.34
N VAL A 433 -8.03 -17.01 -7.68
CA VAL A 433 -6.89 -17.75 -8.24
C VAL A 433 -6.81 -19.08 -7.52
N ALA A 434 -6.90 -20.18 -8.25
CA ALA A 434 -6.86 -21.53 -7.71
C ALA A 434 -5.81 -22.37 -8.45
N ALA A 435 -5.14 -23.29 -7.75
CA ALA A 435 -4.31 -24.31 -8.38
C ALA A 435 -5.21 -25.28 -9.18
N LYS A 436 -4.69 -25.76 -10.31
CA LYS A 436 -5.36 -26.77 -11.17
C LYS A 436 -5.32 -28.15 -10.53
#